data_bdbefb85b40fdce545b00edb82c3db2f
#
_entry.id   bdbefb85b40fdce545b00edb82c3db2f
#
_cell.length_a   1.000
_cell.length_b   1.000
_cell.length_c   1.000
_cell.angle_alpha   90.00
_cell.angle_beta   90.00
_cell.angle_gamma   90.00
#
_symmetry.space_group_name_H-M   'P 1'
#
loop_
_entity.id
_entity.type
_entity.pdbx_description
1 polymer ?
#
loop_
_entity_poly.entity_id
_entity_poly.type
_entity_poly.pdbx_seq_one_letter_code
_entity_poly.pdbx_strand_id
1 'polypeptide(L)'
;WLSSRGLGDVYKRQVLLLGKPGVGKTTMLREVARVLSISANKRVVIVDTSNEIAGDGDIPHSAIGNSRRMQVPATSMQHQIMIEAVENHMPEVIIIDEMSTEHESLAARTIAERGVQLIATAHANNLENVLTNPTLSDLVGGTQTVTLGDIEAKKRKTQKTILERKHEPTFSIVVEIVDRNTVSVHKNVARRIDDILRGRKVSGEKRWVENGEVKITLPEIIKDVHQSARPTTILYPFGISKSPLETLIKEINADVKLTSDESKANIFVTTKSHYSRKPKSLSNALNLGIPVHVLKRNSKEQVKRFLEKFSGKVKDDYSVSPNGNYSAFSNNTEVTSALDELKFAIQKLYSGENRIELNAQNSFIRRLQHKAAAKEGINSVSVGEGQDRRVVIEKVW
;
A
#
# COMPACT_ATOMS: atom_id res chain seq x y z
N TRP A 1 -5.28 28.67 4.74
CA TRP A 1 -4.98 27.48 3.87
C TRP A 1 -5.77 27.48 2.55
N LEU A 2 -6.77 28.35 2.42
CA LEU A 2 -7.46 28.63 1.17
C LEU A 2 -6.79 29.77 0.37
N SER A 3 -5.86 30.51 0.97
CA SER A 3 -5.24 31.65 0.32
C SER A 3 -4.06 31.25 -0.55
N SER A 4 -4.21 31.56 -1.80
CA SER A 4 -3.24 32.13 -2.73
C SER A 4 -1.87 31.47 -2.89
N ARG A 5 -1.70 30.70 -3.92
CA ARG A 5 -0.72 30.97 -4.99
C ARG A 5 -1.17 30.16 -6.20
N GLY A 6 -1.59 30.84 -7.24
CA GLY A 6 -2.00 30.22 -8.50
C GLY A 6 -3.50 30.03 -8.66
N LEU A 7 -4.27 31.11 -8.67
CA LEU A 7 -5.70 31.11 -9.00
C LEU A 7 -5.98 30.81 -10.49
N GLY A 8 -4.96 30.53 -11.29
CA GLY A 8 -5.11 30.25 -12.72
C GLY A 8 -5.34 28.79 -13.08
N ASP A 9 -4.87 27.83 -12.26
CA ASP A 9 -4.87 26.40 -12.62
C ASP A 9 -5.40 25.45 -11.52
N VAL A 10 -5.97 25.97 -10.45
CA VAL A 10 -6.64 25.14 -9.46
C VAL A 10 -8.10 25.01 -9.90
N TYR A 11 -8.35 24.12 -10.83
CA TYR A 11 -9.67 23.57 -11.04
C TYR A 11 -10.23 23.22 -9.68
N LYS A 12 -11.32 23.91 -9.34
CA LYS A 12 -12.08 23.98 -8.10
C LYS A 12 -11.98 22.67 -7.31
N ARG A 13 -11.00 22.62 -6.40
CA ARG A 13 -10.75 21.43 -5.59
C ARG A 13 -11.89 21.28 -4.59
N GLN A 14 -12.57 20.16 -4.62
CA GLN A 14 -13.62 19.83 -3.68
C GLN A 14 -13.02 19.52 -2.32
N VAL A 15 -13.58 20.08 -1.25
CA VAL A 15 -13.05 19.97 0.11
C VAL A 15 -14.08 19.32 1.03
N LEU A 16 -13.71 18.23 1.68
CA LEU A 16 -14.51 17.56 2.70
C LEU A 16 -13.92 17.79 4.08
N LEU A 17 -14.73 18.29 5.00
CA LEU A 17 -14.35 18.49 6.41
C LEU A 17 -14.89 17.31 7.24
N LEU A 18 -14.00 16.69 7.99
CA LEU A 18 -14.29 15.57 8.88
C LEU A 18 -13.91 15.93 10.32
N GLY A 19 -14.50 15.25 11.26
CA GLY A 19 -14.15 15.41 12.68
C GLY A 19 -15.29 15.02 13.61
N LYS A 20 -14.94 14.81 14.87
CA LYS A 20 -15.91 14.44 15.91
C LYS A 20 -17.02 15.48 16.06
N PRO A 21 -18.21 15.09 16.55
CA PRO A 21 -19.23 16.05 16.94
C PRO A 21 -18.69 17.11 17.91
N GLY A 22 -19.08 18.36 17.76
CA GLY A 22 -18.68 19.45 18.64
C GLY A 22 -17.24 19.96 18.48
N VAL A 23 -16.46 19.46 17.51
CA VAL A 23 -15.06 19.90 17.30
C VAL A 23 -14.94 21.25 16.59
N GLY A 24 -16.05 21.79 16.07
CA GLY A 24 -16.11 23.10 15.42
C GLY A 24 -16.25 23.06 13.89
N LYS A 25 -16.77 21.99 13.30
CA LYS A 25 -17.01 21.86 11.85
C LYS A 25 -17.87 23.01 11.32
N THR A 26 -19.03 23.24 11.91
CA THR A 26 -19.98 24.32 11.53
C THR A 26 -19.36 25.71 11.66
N THR A 27 -18.59 25.95 12.72
CA THR A 27 -17.84 27.21 12.90
C THR A 27 -16.82 27.43 11.78
N MET A 28 -16.13 26.37 11.38
CA MET A 28 -15.18 26.43 10.27
C MET A 28 -15.88 26.69 8.93
N LEU A 29 -17.04 26.06 8.68
CA LEU A 29 -17.83 26.30 7.47
C LEU A 29 -18.30 27.76 7.38
N ARG A 30 -18.77 28.34 8.51
CA ARG A 30 -19.13 29.76 8.56
C ARG A 30 -17.96 30.66 8.17
N GLU A 31 -16.80 30.45 8.74
CA GLU A 31 -15.63 31.25 8.44
C GLU A 31 -15.16 31.07 7.00
N VAL A 32 -15.22 29.86 6.46
CA VAL A 32 -14.95 29.58 5.05
C VAL A 32 -15.93 30.34 4.16
N ALA A 33 -17.24 30.31 4.48
CA ALA A 33 -18.27 31.05 3.75
C ALA A 33 -17.97 32.56 3.75
N ARG A 34 -17.64 33.12 4.90
CA ARG A 34 -17.31 34.53 5.07
C ARG A 34 -16.08 34.93 4.25
N VAL A 35 -15.01 34.18 4.37
CA VAL A 35 -13.74 34.46 3.65
C VAL A 35 -13.95 34.36 2.14
N LEU A 36 -14.66 33.35 1.66
CA LEU A 36 -14.92 33.17 0.23
C LEU A 36 -15.83 34.26 -0.33
N SER A 37 -16.89 34.65 0.39
CA SER A 37 -17.85 35.64 -0.06
C SER A 37 -17.33 37.08 0.06
N ILE A 38 -16.60 37.42 1.15
CA ILE A 38 -16.11 38.78 1.36
C ILE A 38 -14.69 38.97 0.78
N SER A 39 -13.74 38.14 1.23
CA SER A 39 -12.34 38.37 0.87
C SER A 39 -11.98 37.91 -0.54
N ALA A 40 -12.60 36.80 -1.01
CA ALA A 40 -12.38 36.26 -2.35
C ALA A 40 -13.45 36.70 -3.36
N ASN A 41 -14.47 37.45 -2.93
CA ASN A 41 -15.60 37.96 -3.72
C ASN A 41 -16.25 36.86 -4.61
N LYS A 42 -16.47 35.68 -4.02
CA LYS A 42 -17.08 34.54 -4.69
C LYS A 42 -18.59 34.51 -4.45
N ARG A 43 -19.34 34.03 -5.45
CA ARG A 43 -20.77 33.74 -5.28
C ARG A 43 -20.91 32.42 -4.50
N VAL A 44 -21.15 32.53 -3.21
CA VAL A 44 -21.26 31.40 -2.29
C VAL A 44 -22.75 31.14 -1.98
N VAL A 45 -23.16 29.90 -2.15
CA VAL A 45 -24.46 29.41 -1.70
C VAL A 45 -24.28 28.39 -0.60
N ILE A 46 -25.01 28.52 0.47
CA ILE A 46 -25.00 27.60 1.61
C ILE A 46 -26.30 26.81 1.58
N VAL A 47 -26.23 25.49 1.48
CA VAL A 47 -27.38 24.57 1.65
C VAL A 47 -27.33 24.09 3.09
N ASP A 48 -28.23 24.61 3.90
CA ASP A 48 -28.27 24.46 5.35
C ASP A 48 -29.47 23.65 5.79
N THR A 49 -29.26 22.41 6.16
CA THR A 49 -30.32 21.48 6.55
C THR A 49 -30.72 21.64 8.02
N SER A 50 -29.74 21.85 8.87
CA SER A 50 -29.93 21.96 10.33
C SER A 50 -30.09 23.40 10.80
N ASN A 51 -29.96 24.38 9.91
CA ASN A 51 -29.89 25.82 10.20
C ASN A 51 -28.71 26.17 11.14
N GLU A 52 -27.71 25.30 11.18
CA GLU A 52 -26.53 25.46 12.05
C GLU A 52 -25.50 26.44 11.48
N ILE A 53 -25.39 26.57 10.17
CA ILE A 53 -24.41 27.46 9.53
C ILE A 53 -24.94 28.88 9.46
N ALA A 54 -26.08 29.07 8.79
CA ALA A 54 -26.63 30.39 8.48
C ALA A 54 -27.67 30.87 9.48
N GLY A 55 -28.06 30.05 10.44
CA GLY A 55 -29.09 30.34 11.43
C GLY A 55 -30.52 30.08 10.93
N ASP A 56 -31.47 30.08 11.83
CA ASP A 56 -32.89 29.76 11.60
C ASP A 56 -33.80 30.99 11.38
N GLY A 57 -33.30 32.20 11.68
CA GLY A 57 -34.07 33.44 11.50
C GLY A 57 -34.26 33.84 10.04
N ASP A 58 -35.17 34.76 9.80
CA ASP A 58 -35.43 35.33 8.46
C ASP A 58 -34.19 36.02 7.88
N ILE A 59 -33.39 36.60 8.74
CA ILE A 59 -32.12 37.22 8.37
C ILE A 59 -31.00 36.22 8.59
N PRO A 60 -30.21 35.89 7.56
CA PRO A 60 -29.05 35.00 7.73
C PRO A 60 -28.05 35.54 8.73
N HIS A 61 -27.38 34.61 9.43
CA HIS A 61 -26.36 34.95 10.42
C HIS A 61 -25.22 35.76 9.79
N SER A 62 -24.86 36.91 10.38
CA SER A 62 -23.81 37.82 9.84
C SER A 62 -22.46 37.17 9.61
N ALA A 63 -22.15 36.08 10.34
CA ALA A 63 -20.89 35.36 10.20
C ALA A 63 -20.71 34.56 8.89
N ILE A 64 -21.73 34.48 8.04
CA ILE A 64 -21.59 33.88 6.69
C ILE A 64 -21.20 34.91 5.61
N GLY A 65 -21.06 36.18 5.99
CA GLY A 65 -20.73 37.27 5.07
C GLY A 65 -21.82 37.50 4.02
N ASN A 66 -21.40 37.67 2.76
CA ASN A 66 -22.30 37.89 1.61
C ASN A 66 -22.84 36.59 0.98
N SER A 67 -22.73 35.45 1.68
CA SER A 67 -23.20 34.17 1.19
C SER A 67 -24.72 34.10 1.19
N ARG A 68 -25.29 33.47 0.17
CA ARG A 68 -26.75 33.23 0.08
C ARG A 68 -27.11 31.94 0.82
N ARG A 69 -28.10 31.98 1.69
CA ARG A 69 -28.66 30.80 2.35
C ARG A 69 -29.78 30.20 1.52
N MET A 70 -29.77 28.87 1.37
CA MET A 70 -30.91 28.06 0.95
C MET A 70 -31.24 27.09 2.08
N GLN A 71 -32.44 27.23 2.62
CA GLN A 71 -32.95 26.33 3.66
C GLN A 71 -33.45 25.04 3.03
N VAL A 72 -33.22 23.93 3.69
CA VAL A 72 -33.70 22.62 3.30
C VAL A 72 -34.95 22.31 4.12
N PRO A 73 -36.12 22.17 3.51
CA PRO A 73 -37.38 21.95 4.25
C PRO A 73 -37.43 20.63 5.01
N ALA A 74 -36.77 19.59 4.46
CA ALA A 74 -36.62 18.27 5.07
C ALA A 74 -35.27 17.66 4.67
N THR A 75 -34.63 16.93 5.57
CA THR A 75 -33.33 16.29 5.31
C THR A 75 -33.32 15.41 4.06
N SER A 76 -34.44 14.74 3.75
CA SER A 76 -34.58 13.92 2.54
C SER A 76 -34.54 14.72 1.23
N MET A 77 -34.72 16.03 1.27
CA MET A 77 -34.73 16.92 0.10
C MET A 77 -33.38 17.62 -0.12
N GLN A 78 -32.40 17.41 0.74
CA GLN A 78 -31.09 18.09 0.65
C GLN A 78 -30.46 17.95 -0.72
N HIS A 79 -30.43 16.74 -1.28
CA HIS A 79 -29.83 16.45 -2.60
C HIS A 79 -30.55 17.23 -3.73
N GLN A 80 -31.86 17.45 -3.63
CA GLN A 80 -32.62 18.23 -4.62
C GLN A 80 -32.24 19.71 -4.53
N ILE A 81 -32.20 20.26 -3.32
CA ILE A 81 -31.82 21.65 -3.08
C ILE A 81 -30.38 21.91 -3.50
N MET A 82 -29.48 20.93 -3.34
CA MET A 82 -28.08 21.01 -3.84
C MET A 82 -28.03 21.21 -5.36
N ILE A 83 -28.84 20.46 -6.12
CA ILE A 83 -28.91 20.59 -7.59
C ILE A 83 -29.62 21.90 -7.97
N GLU A 84 -30.72 22.25 -7.32
CA GLU A 84 -31.44 23.52 -7.53
C GLU A 84 -30.53 24.72 -7.30
N ALA A 85 -29.67 24.67 -6.27
CA ALA A 85 -28.71 25.72 -5.98
C ALA A 85 -27.78 25.99 -7.17
N VAL A 86 -27.31 24.96 -7.86
CA VAL A 86 -26.45 25.09 -9.05
C VAL A 86 -27.24 25.62 -10.25
N GLU A 87 -28.43 25.09 -10.49
CA GLU A 87 -29.20 25.40 -11.67
C GLU A 87 -29.77 26.82 -11.64
N ASN A 88 -30.29 27.25 -10.47
CA ASN A 88 -30.99 28.54 -10.36
C ASN A 88 -30.10 29.69 -9.90
N HIS A 89 -29.00 29.44 -9.19
CA HIS A 89 -28.22 30.52 -8.59
C HIS A 89 -26.78 30.66 -9.13
N MET A 90 -26.35 29.77 -10.03
CA MET A 90 -25.02 29.81 -10.69
C MET A 90 -23.89 30.12 -9.70
N PRO A 91 -23.77 29.39 -8.60
CA PRO A 91 -22.74 29.65 -7.61
C PRO A 91 -21.35 29.29 -8.14
N GLU A 92 -20.33 29.96 -7.61
CA GLU A 92 -18.94 29.51 -7.79
C GLU A 92 -18.54 28.51 -6.73
N VAL A 93 -19.17 28.61 -5.55
CA VAL A 93 -18.93 27.71 -4.41
C VAL A 93 -20.26 27.34 -3.77
N ILE A 94 -20.45 26.07 -3.47
CA ILE A 94 -21.54 25.56 -2.62
C ILE A 94 -20.93 25.03 -1.33
N ILE A 95 -21.56 25.40 -0.22
CA ILE A 95 -21.24 24.89 1.11
C ILE A 95 -22.44 24.06 1.59
N ILE A 96 -22.15 22.84 2.03
CA ILE A 96 -23.16 21.89 2.46
C ILE A 96 -22.84 21.43 3.88
N ASP A 97 -23.86 21.53 4.74
CA ASP A 97 -23.76 20.91 6.05
C ASP A 97 -24.21 19.47 5.99
N GLU A 98 -23.44 18.61 6.62
CA GLU A 98 -23.73 17.23 6.96
C GLU A 98 -24.25 16.34 5.81
N MET A 99 -23.32 15.82 5.01
CA MET A 99 -23.63 14.79 4.03
C MET A 99 -23.70 13.42 4.70
N SER A 100 -24.80 12.69 4.46
CA SER A 100 -25.10 11.41 5.12
C SER A 100 -25.66 10.33 4.20
N THR A 101 -26.20 10.71 3.03
CA THR A 101 -26.92 9.80 2.15
C THR A 101 -26.22 9.57 0.80
N GLU A 102 -26.56 8.45 0.15
CA GLU A 102 -26.07 8.12 -1.19
C GLU A 102 -26.54 9.12 -2.25
N HIS A 103 -27.78 9.61 -2.14
CA HIS A 103 -28.34 10.64 -3.05
C HIS A 103 -27.54 11.94 -2.99
N GLU A 104 -27.13 12.37 -1.81
CA GLU A 104 -26.25 13.53 -1.62
C GLU A 104 -24.86 13.30 -2.22
N SER A 105 -24.32 12.08 -2.09
CA SER A 105 -23.05 11.71 -2.69
C SER A 105 -23.10 11.81 -4.22
N LEU A 106 -24.20 11.35 -4.82
CA LEU A 106 -24.42 11.45 -6.27
C LEU A 106 -24.61 12.91 -6.72
N ALA A 107 -25.38 13.71 -5.96
CA ALA A 107 -25.55 15.13 -6.22
C ALA A 107 -24.21 15.88 -6.13
N ALA A 108 -23.40 15.59 -5.12
CA ALA A 108 -22.05 16.16 -4.96
C ALA A 108 -21.15 15.89 -6.17
N ARG A 109 -21.18 14.66 -6.71
CA ARG A 109 -20.45 14.30 -7.92
C ARG A 109 -20.93 15.13 -9.11
N THR A 110 -22.24 15.21 -9.33
CA THR A 110 -22.85 16.00 -10.42
C THR A 110 -22.44 17.47 -10.35
N ILE A 111 -22.43 18.04 -9.14
CA ILE A 111 -22.02 19.43 -8.89
C ILE A 111 -20.53 19.62 -9.21
N ALA A 112 -19.69 18.69 -8.79
CA ALA A 112 -18.25 18.73 -9.05
C ALA A 112 -17.95 18.64 -10.56
N GLU A 113 -18.64 17.78 -11.29
CA GLU A 113 -18.54 17.63 -12.75
C GLU A 113 -18.98 18.89 -13.51
N ARG A 114 -19.95 19.63 -12.99
CA ARG A 114 -20.37 20.94 -13.52
C ARG A 114 -19.37 22.08 -13.22
N GLY A 115 -18.27 21.77 -12.53
CA GLY A 115 -17.20 22.72 -12.25
C GLY A 115 -17.51 23.71 -11.13
N VAL A 116 -18.49 23.49 -10.29
CA VAL A 116 -18.76 24.27 -9.07
C VAL A 116 -17.90 23.73 -7.93
N GLN A 117 -17.26 24.61 -7.16
CA GLN A 117 -16.52 24.19 -5.97
C GLN A 117 -17.49 23.76 -4.87
N LEU A 118 -17.23 22.58 -4.32
CA LEU A 118 -18.02 22.01 -3.24
C LEU A 118 -17.19 21.94 -1.96
N ILE A 119 -17.74 22.45 -0.87
CA ILE A 119 -17.18 22.35 0.48
C ILE A 119 -18.26 21.75 1.36
N ALA A 120 -18.00 20.60 1.95
CA ALA A 120 -19.03 19.89 2.72
C ALA A 120 -18.44 19.30 4.01
N THR A 121 -19.33 19.01 4.96
CA THR A 121 -19.02 18.14 6.09
C THR A 121 -19.67 16.78 5.91
N ALA A 122 -19.09 15.77 6.54
CA ALA A 122 -19.68 14.45 6.63
C ALA A 122 -19.60 13.92 8.07
N HIS A 123 -20.49 13.00 8.37
CA HIS A 123 -20.58 12.40 9.71
C HIS A 123 -19.56 11.27 9.86
N ALA A 124 -18.28 11.65 9.82
CA ALA A 124 -17.15 10.73 10.01
C ALA A 124 -16.02 11.43 10.76
N ASN A 125 -15.27 10.67 11.55
CA ASN A 125 -14.18 11.22 12.35
C ASN A 125 -12.89 11.41 11.55
N ASN A 126 -12.63 10.53 10.58
CA ASN A 126 -11.44 10.51 9.75
C ASN A 126 -11.74 9.90 8.37
N LEU A 127 -10.77 9.96 7.47
CA LEU A 127 -10.89 9.48 6.11
C LEU A 127 -11.13 7.96 6.04
N GLU A 128 -10.57 7.17 6.96
CA GLU A 128 -10.76 5.73 7.00
C GLU A 128 -12.22 5.37 7.31
N ASN A 129 -12.86 6.15 8.19
CA ASN A 129 -14.28 5.95 8.52
C ASN A 129 -15.19 6.29 7.33
N VAL A 130 -14.85 7.29 6.53
CA VAL A 130 -15.57 7.59 5.28
C VAL A 130 -15.45 6.43 4.29
N LEU A 131 -14.26 5.90 4.12
CA LEU A 131 -13.99 4.80 3.19
C LEU A 131 -14.72 3.51 3.56
N THR A 132 -14.87 3.24 4.86
CA THR A 132 -15.57 2.03 5.35
C THR A 132 -17.08 2.19 5.44
N ASN A 133 -17.60 3.41 5.34
CA ASN A 133 -19.03 3.68 5.35
C ASN A 133 -19.62 3.51 3.93
N PRO A 134 -20.52 2.54 3.69
CA PRO A 134 -21.07 2.26 2.36
C PRO A 134 -21.71 3.49 1.69
N THR A 135 -22.39 4.34 2.45
CA THR A 135 -23.12 5.52 1.92
C THR A 135 -22.19 6.67 1.56
N LEU A 136 -21.05 6.81 2.24
CA LEU A 136 -20.12 7.93 2.08
C LEU A 136 -18.86 7.56 1.30
N SER A 137 -18.56 6.27 1.13
CA SER A 137 -17.33 5.80 0.47
C SER A 137 -17.19 6.34 -0.95
N ASP A 138 -18.30 6.54 -1.67
CA ASP A 138 -18.32 7.10 -3.02
C ASP A 138 -17.77 8.52 -3.09
N LEU A 139 -17.89 9.32 -2.01
CA LEU A 139 -17.32 10.68 -1.93
C LEU A 139 -15.78 10.68 -2.09
N VAL A 140 -15.16 9.60 -1.66
CA VAL A 140 -13.70 9.44 -1.66
C VAL A 140 -13.20 8.41 -2.69
N GLY A 141 -14.07 8.00 -3.62
CA GLY A 141 -13.73 7.14 -4.74
C GLY A 141 -14.27 5.71 -4.66
N GLY A 142 -15.00 5.36 -3.60
CA GLY A 142 -15.56 4.03 -3.40
C GLY A 142 -14.52 2.92 -3.32
N THR A 143 -14.96 1.72 -3.03
CA THR A 143 -14.11 0.53 -3.02
C THR A 143 -14.72 -0.57 -3.85
N GLN A 144 -13.89 -1.34 -4.54
CA GLN A 144 -14.28 -2.55 -5.24
C GLN A 144 -13.29 -3.66 -4.99
N THR A 145 -13.81 -4.88 -5.02
CA THR A 145 -12.99 -6.09 -4.91
C THR A 145 -12.55 -6.52 -6.30
N VAL A 146 -11.24 -6.64 -6.51
CA VAL A 146 -10.65 -7.09 -7.78
C VAL A 146 -9.94 -8.41 -7.55
N THR A 147 -10.21 -9.39 -8.42
CA THR A 147 -9.51 -10.68 -8.42
C THR A 147 -8.35 -10.63 -9.40
N LEU A 148 -7.13 -10.69 -8.88
CA LEU A 148 -5.90 -10.70 -9.67
C LEU A 148 -5.64 -12.09 -10.24
N GLY A 149 -5.09 -12.14 -11.44
CA GLY A 149 -4.50 -13.36 -11.99
C GLY A 149 -3.30 -13.85 -11.17
N ASP A 150 -2.99 -15.14 -11.21
CA ASP A 150 -1.91 -15.75 -10.42
C ASP A 150 -0.54 -15.10 -10.62
N ILE A 151 -0.25 -14.67 -11.83
CA ILE A 151 1.01 -14.00 -12.20
C ILE A 151 1.08 -12.62 -11.53
N GLU A 152 -0.01 -11.85 -11.61
CA GLU A 152 -0.05 -10.49 -11.06
C GLU A 152 -0.06 -10.49 -9.54
N ALA A 153 -0.80 -11.40 -8.90
CA ALA A 153 -0.80 -11.56 -7.45
C ALA A 153 0.60 -11.91 -6.91
N LYS A 154 1.33 -12.80 -7.59
CA LYS A 154 2.72 -13.14 -7.25
C LYS A 154 3.67 -11.96 -7.45
N LYS A 155 3.52 -11.20 -8.54
CA LYS A 155 4.34 -10.01 -8.83
C LYS A 155 4.15 -8.93 -7.78
N ARG A 156 2.91 -8.67 -7.37
CA ARG A 156 2.56 -7.69 -6.32
C ARG A 156 2.79 -8.21 -4.90
N LYS A 157 3.07 -9.50 -4.72
CA LYS A 157 3.18 -10.18 -3.40
C LYS A 157 1.95 -9.98 -2.52
N THR A 158 0.76 -10.01 -3.12
CA THR A 158 -0.52 -9.81 -2.46
C THR A 158 -1.41 -11.05 -2.60
N GLN A 159 -2.53 -11.07 -1.89
CA GLN A 159 -3.58 -12.06 -2.10
C GLN A 159 -4.19 -11.89 -3.50
N LYS A 160 -4.84 -12.95 -4.01
CA LYS A 160 -5.54 -12.90 -5.30
C LYS A 160 -6.69 -11.89 -5.30
N THR A 161 -7.34 -11.72 -4.17
CA THR A 161 -8.44 -10.78 -3.98
C THR A 161 -7.91 -9.57 -3.25
N ILE A 162 -7.98 -8.39 -3.88
CA ILE A 162 -7.55 -7.12 -3.33
C ILE A 162 -8.68 -6.11 -3.41
N LEU A 163 -8.66 -5.13 -2.50
CA LEU A 163 -9.52 -3.95 -2.57
C LEU A 163 -8.78 -2.86 -3.36
N GLU A 164 -9.46 -2.32 -4.36
CA GLU A 164 -8.99 -1.16 -5.12
C GLU A 164 -10.06 -0.07 -5.13
N ARG A 165 -9.66 1.16 -5.38
CA ARG A 165 -10.58 2.29 -5.55
C ARG A 165 -11.41 2.09 -6.82
N LYS A 166 -12.73 2.35 -6.73
CA LYS A 166 -13.68 2.14 -7.83
C LYS A 166 -13.60 3.24 -8.89
N HIS A 167 -13.46 4.49 -8.47
CA HIS A 167 -13.39 5.67 -9.36
C HIS A 167 -12.58 6.82 -8.73
N GLU A 168 -12.42 7.93 -9.44
CA GLU A 168 -11.79 9.13 -8.88
C GLU A 168 -12.64 9.73 -7.74
N PRO A 169 -12.01 10.19 -6.64
CA PRO A 169 -12.70 10.84 -5.54
C PRO A 169 -13.44 12.11 -5.99
N THR A 170 -14.69 12.27 -5.56
CA THR A 170 -15.41 13.52 -5.70
C THR A 170 -14.72 14.64 -4.93
N PHE A 171 -14.27 14.35 -3.69
CA PHE A 171 -13.49 15.28 -2.89
C PHE A 171 -12.01 15.01 -3.05
N SER A 172 -11.30 15.96 -3.65
CA SER A 172 -9.85 15.86 -3.87
C SER A 172 -9.02 16.23 -2.63
N ILE A 173 -9.62 16.98 -1.70
CA ILE A 173 -9.01 17.40 -0.44
C ILE A 173 -9.92 16.95 0.71
N VAL A 174 -9.31 16.37 1.76
CA VAL A 174 -9.98 16.09 3.02
C VAL A 174 -9.22 16.78 4.15
N VAL A 175 -9.96 17.45 5.01
CA VAL A 175 -9.47 18.10 6.22
C VAL A 175 -10.11 17.43 7.42
N GLU A 176 -9.32 16.75 8.22
CA GLU A 176 -9.72 16.15 9.48
C GLU A 176 -9.47 17.13 10.61
N ILE A 177 -10.52 17.57 11.30
CA ILE A 177 -10.42 18.45 12.45
C ILE A 177 -10.16 17.58 13.68
N VAL A 178 -8.93 17.62 14.17
CA VAL A 178 -8.48 16.82 15.33
C VAL A 178 -8.96 17.45 16.62
N ASP A 179 -8.73 18.75 16.77
CA ASP A 179 -9.16 19.59 17.87
C ASP A 179 -9.35 21.05 17.40
N ARG A 180 -9.68 21.96 18.34
CA ARG A 180 -9.96 23.38 18.00
C ARG A 180 -8.78 24.11 17.31
N ASN A 181 -7.56 23.66 17.57
CA ASN A 181 -6.35 24.32 17.09
C ASN A 181 -5.57 23.48 16.09
N THR A 182 -5.99 22.23 15.81
CA THR A 182 -5.21 21.28 15.04
C THR A 182 -6.07 20.63 13.95
N VAL A 183 -5.57 20.63 12.74
CA VAL A 183 -6.16 19.92 11.59
C VAL A 183 -5.13 19.03 10.89
N SER A 184 -5.61 17.96 10.27
CA SER A 184 -4.82 17.09 9.40
C SER A 184 -5.35 17.21 7.97
N VAL A 185 -4.52 17.63 7.04
CA VAL A 185 -4.91 17.94 5.66
C VAL A 185 -4.38 16.88 4.70
N HIS A 186 -5.29 16.26 3.97
CA HIS A 186 -4.98 15.32 2.89
C HIS A 186 -5.18 16.02 1.54
N LYS A 187 -4.10 16.51 0.93
CA LYS A 187 -4.13 17.29 -0.33
C LYS A 187 -4.39 16.45 -1.58
N ASN A 188 -4.23 15.13 -1.49
CA ASN A 188 -4.47 14.17 -2.56
C ASN A 188 -5.16 12.94 -2.00
N VAL A 189 -6.49 12.98 -2.00
CA VAL A 189 -7.33 11.92 -1.43
C VAL A 189 -7.20 10.63 -2.23
N ALA A 190 -7.11 10.69 -3.55
CA ALA A 190 -6.93 9.52 -4.40
C ALA A 190 -5.72 8.68 -3.96
N ARG A 191 -4.55 9.32 -3.86
CA ARG A 191 -3.32 8.67 -3.41
C ARG A 191 -3.44 8.16 -1.98
N ARG A 192 -4.09 8.94 -1.11
CA ARG A 192 -4.27 8.57 0.29
C ARG A 192 -5.13 7.33 0.45
N ILE A 193 -6.24 7.25 -0.30
CA ILE A 193 -7.11 6.06 -0.33
C ILE A 193 -6.34 4.84 -0.85
N ASP A 194 -5.59 4.99 -1.94
CA ASP A 194 -4.76 3.91 -2.49
C ASP A 194 -3.72 3.41 -1.48
N ASP A 195 -3.16 4.29 -0.66
CA ASP A 195 -2.24 3.92 0.42
C ASP A 195 -2.96 3.17 1.56
N ILE A 196 -4.15 3.63 1.98
CA ILE A 196 -4.99 2.95 2.99
C ILE A 196 -5.37 1.55 2.52
N LEU A 197 -5.86 1.39 1.28
CA LEU A 197 -6.25 0.11 0.72
C LEU A 197 -5.08 -0.87 0.58
N ARG A 198 -3.84 -0.37 0.49
CA ARG A 198 -2.60 -1.16 0.52
C ARG A 198 -2.06 -1.40 1.94
N GLY A 199 -2.79 -0.98 2.98
CA GLY A 199 -2.38 -1.12 4.38
C GLY A 199 -1.26 -0.18 4.82
N ARG A 200 -1.00 0.89 4.08
CA ARG A 200 0.04 1.87 4.44
C ARG A 200 -0.54 2.94 5.36
N LYS A 201 0.13 3.16 6.49
CA LYS A 201 -0.20 4.27 7.39
C LYS A 201 0.58 5.52 6.96
N VAL A 202 -0.10 6.45 6.34
CA VAL A 202 0.45 7.76 5.97
C VAL A 202 -0.32 8.82 6.76
N SER A 203 0.34 9.70 7.49
CA SER A 203 -0.32 10.83 8.15
C SER A 203 -0.69 11.92 7.12
N GLY A 204 -1.74 12.68 7.41
CA GLY A 204 -1.99 13.93 6.69
C GLY A 204 -0.95 15.01 7.06
N GLU A 205 -0.93 16.12 6.31
CA GLU A 205 -0.19 17.32 6.68
C GLU A 205 -0.83 17.92 7.94
N LYS A 206 -0.15 17.85 9.08
CA LYS A 206 -0.67 18.37 10.35
C LYS A 206 -0.40 19.87 10.42
N ARG A 207 -1.45 20.64 10.72
CA ARG A 207 -1.37 22.09 10.94
C ARG A 207 -1.99 22.43 12.28
N TRP A 208 -1.32 23.28 13.04
CA TRP A 208 -1.85 23.76 14.32
C TRP A 208 -1.45 25.21 14.56
N VAL A 209 -2.22 25.87 15.42
CA VAL A 209 -1.93 27.24 15.86
C VAL A 209 -1.21 27.17 17.21
N GLU A 210 -0.05 27.79 17.29
CA GLU A 210 0.72 27.93 18.52
C GLU A 210 1.23 29.37 18.62
N ASN A 211 0.92 30.04 19.72
CA ASN A 211 1.25 31.44 19.96
C ASN A 211 0.80 32.41 18.85
N GLY A 212 -0.35 32.12 18.20
CA GLY A 212 -0.88 32.94 17.10
C GLY A 212 -0.25 32.66 15.74
N GLU A 213 0.74 31.78 15.64
CA GLU A 213 1.38 31.35 14.39
C GLU A 213 0.91 29.98 13.95
N VAL A 214 0.75 29.81 12.64
CA VAL A 214 0.40 28.52 12.03
C VAL A 214 1.66 27.69 11.82
N LYS A 215 1.80 26.60 12.53
CA LYS A 215 2.86 25.59 12.31
C LYS A 215 2.37 24.46 11.42
N ILE A 216 3.25 24.00 10.54
CA ILE A 216 2.94 22.95 9.56
C ILE A 216 4.00 21.85 9.68
N THR A 217 3.55 20.61 9.89
CA THR A 217 4.40 19.43 9.75
C THR A 217 3.99 18.71 8.46
N LEU A 218 4.94 18.50 7.56
CA LEU A 218 4.71 17.74 6.33
C LEU A 218 4.28 16.31 6.68
N PRO A 219 3.47 15.67 5.80
CA PRO A 219 3.08 14.29 6.00
C PRO A 219 4.34 13.44 6.11
N GLU A 220 4.61 12.92 7.27
CA GLU A 220 5.54 11.83 7.40
C GLU A 220 4.88 10.63 6.72
N ILE A 221 5.55 10.10 5.70
CA ILE A 221 5.36 8.68 5.42
C ILE A 221 5.81 8.05 6.74
N ILE A 222 4.85 7.73 7.58
CA ILE A 222 5.09 6.74 8.61
C ILE A 222 5.44 5.53 7.77
N LYS A 223 6.73 5.37 7.44
CA LYS A 223 7.24 4.05 7.14
C LYS A 223 6.67 3.28 8.31
N ASP A 224 5.66 2.46 8.02
CA ASP A 224 5.22 1.56 9.05
C ASP A 224 6.50 1.01 9.67
N VAL A 225 6.82 1.53 10.84
CA VAL A 225 7.28 0.70 11.89
C VAL A 225 6.01 -0.06 12.38
N HIS A 226 5.32 -0.74 11.46
CA HIS A 226 5.23 -2.14 11.56
C HIS A 226 6.72 -2.54 11.41
N GLN A 227 7.27 -2.61 12.50
CA GLN A 227 7.21 -3.86 13.24
C GLN A 227 5.79 -4.43 13.04
N SER A 228 5.45 -4.85 11.81
CA SER A 228 4.98 -6.21 11.65
C SER A 228 5.94 -6.91 12.57
N ALA A 229 5.45 -7.33 13.74
CA ALA A 229 6.17 -8.32 14.53
C ALA A 229 6.55 -9.30 13.44
N ARG A 230 7.77 -9.17 12.91
CA ARG A 230 8.26 -10.04 11.83
C ARG A 230 8.01 -11.35 12.50
N PRO A 231 7.18 -12.26 11.96
CA PRO A 231 6.72 -13.39 12.76
C PRO A 231 8.01 -13.94 13.32
N THR A 232 8.17 -13.80 14.65
CA THR A 232 9.46 -14.00 15.35
C THR A 232 9.99 -15.31 14.82
N THR A 233 11.06 -15.29 14.02
CA THR A 233 11.49 -16.46 13.26
C THR A 233 11.85 -17.54 14.27
N ILE A 234 11.09 -18.61 14.32
CA ILE A 234 11.32 -19.70 15.25
C ILE A 234 12.39 -20.62 14.63
N LEU A 235 13.54 -20.67 15.25
CA LEU A 235 14.72 -21.38 14.75
C LEU A 235 14.96 -22.65 15.59
N TYR A 236 15.06 -23.79 14.92
CA TYR A 236 15.46 -25.05 15.53
C TYR A 236 16.95 -25.32 15.25
N PRO A 237 17.85 -25.20 16.24
CA PRO A 237 19.26 -25.49 16.09
C PRO A 237 19.52 -26.98 16.29
N PHE A 238 20.07 -27.67 15.31
CA PHE A 238 20.50 -29.06 15.39
C PHE A 238 22.02 -29.21 15.28
N GLY A 239 22.65 -29.72 16.31
CA GLY A 239 24.12 -29.85 16.36
C GLY A 239 24.85 -28.52 16.56
N ILE A 240 24.15 -27.51 17.06
CA ILE A 240 24.68 -26.17 17.41
C ILE A 240 24.27 -25.89 18.86
N SER A 241 25.21 -25.46 19.68
CA SER A 241 24.95 -25.13 21.09
C SER A 241 24.02 -23.94 21.22
N LYS A 242 22.95 -24.07 22.04
CA LYS A 242 21.92 -23.03 22.20
C LYS A 242 22.44 -21.78 22.91
N SER A 243 23.25 -21.95 23.96
CA SER A 243 23.73 -20.84 24.79
C SER A 243 24.53 -19.79 24.01
N PRO A 244 25.51 -20.14 23.14
CA PRO A 244 26.16 -19.18 22.28
C PRO A 244 25.25 -18.52 21.26
N LEU A 245 24.23 -19.23 20.78
CA LEU A 245 23.20 -18.69 19.85
C LEU A 245 22.32 -17.64 20.53
N GLU A 246 21.86 -17.90 21.75
CA GLU A 246 21.06 -16.97 22.55
C GLU A 246 21.82 -15.68 22.86
N THR A 247 23.12 -15.80 23.18
CA THR A 247 23.97 -14.64 23.43
C THR A 247 24.12 -13.79 22.16
N LEU A 248 24.32 -14.41 20.99
CA LEU A 248 24.44 -13.70 19.73
C LEU A 248 23.13 -13.08 19.26
N ILE A 249 21.99 -13.75 19.48
CA ILE A 249 20.66 -13.19 19.17
C ILE A 249 20.43 -11.90 19.95
N LYS A 250 20.79 -11.86 21.24
CA LYS A 250 20.70 -10.65 22.08
C LYS A 250 21.71 -9.58 21.64
N GLU A 251 22.96 -9.96 21.35
CA GLU A 251 24.04 -9.05 20.91
C GLU A 251 23.69 -8.31 19.60
N ILE A 252 23.04 -9.02 18.66
CA ILE A 252 22.71 -8.48 17.33
C ILE A 252 21.29 -7.87 17.32
N ASN A 253 20.48 -8.08 18.37
CA ASN A 253 19.07 -7.74 18.44
C ASN A 253 18.27 -8.35 17.26
N ALA A 254 18.48 -9.65 17.02
CA ALA A 254 17.80 -10.39 15.95
C ALA A 254 16.41 -10.87 16.40
N ASP A 255 15.40 -10.72 15.55
CA ASP A 255 14.03 -11.19 15.78
C ASP A 255 13.90 -12.70 15.60
N VAL A 256 14.63 -13.45 16.42
CA VAL A 256 14.70 -14.92 16.39
C VAL A 256 14.41 -15.49 17.76
N LYS A 257 13.52 -16.49 17.84
CA LYS A 257 13.30 -17.32 19.02
C LYS A 257 13.81 -18.74 18.77
N LEU A 258 14.48 -19.34 19.75
CA LEU A 258 14.92 -20.71 19.66
C LEU A 258 13.83 -21.65 20.16
N THR A 259 13.62 -22.77 19.46
CA THR A 259 12.73 -23.84 19.88
C THR A 259 13.49 -25.16 20.05
N SER A 260 12.95 -26.04 20.88
CA SER A 260 13.39 -27.44 20.99
C SER A 260 12.47 -28.40 20.26
N ASP A 261 11.37 -27.89 19.71
CA ASP A 261 10.36 -28.64 18.99
C ASP A 261 10.52 -28.37 17.50
N GLU A 262 10.87 -29.39 16.73
CA GLU A 262 11.09 -29.29 15.29
C GLU A 262 9.81 -28.91 14.52
N SER A 263 8.63 -29.31 15.02
CA SER A 263 7.36 -29.05 14.37
C SER A 263 6.93 -27.57 14.43
N LYS A 264 7.46 -26.81 15.39
CA LYS A 264 7.16 -25.39 15.60
C LYS A 264 8.20 -24.47 14.93
N ALA A 265 9.21 -25.03 14.29
CA ALA A 265 10.29 -24.27 13.69
C ALA A 265 9.89 -23.70 12.31
N ASN A 266 10.23 -22.44 12.07
CA ASN A 266 10.16 -21.84 10.75
C ASN A 266 11.45 -22.10 9.93
N ILE A 267 12.58 -22.31 10.61
CA ILE A 267 13.88 -22.58 10.00
C ILE A 267 14.61 -23.64 10.83
N PHE A 268 15.15 -24.63 10.15
CA PHE A 268 16.04 -25.64 10.73
C PHE A 268 17.49 -25.26 10.42
N VAL A 269 18.33 -25.12 11.43
CA VAL A 269 19.74 -24.74 11.25
C VAL A 269 20.64 -25.86 11.75
N THR A 270 21.58 -26.29 10.91
CA THR A 270 22.51 -27.36 11.24
C THR A 270 23.90 -27.11 10.66
N THR A 271 24.89 -27.91 11.03
CA THR A 271 26.22 -27.89 10.44
C THR A 271 26.36 -28.92 9.33
N LYS A 272 27.35 -28.74 8.43
CA LYS A 272 27.63 -29.68 7.34
C LYS A 272 27.85 -31.11 7.83
N SER A 273 28.53 -31.29 8.97
CA SER A 273 28.82 -32.61 9.57
C SER A 273 27.55 -33.32 10.05
N HIS A 274 26.61 -32.62 10.62
CA HIS A 274 25.31 -33.17 11.05
C HIS A 274 24.35 -33.39 9.89
N TYR A 275 24.34 -32.49 8.91
CA TYR A 275 23.55 -32.63 7.69
C TYR A 275 23.90 -33.92 6.92
N SER A 276 25.17 -34.25 6.78
CA SER A 276 25.67 -35.44 6.05
C SER A 276 25.24 -36.76 6.71
N ARG A 277 24.99 -36.76 8.03
CA ARG A 277 24.55 -37.95 8.80
C ARG A 277 23.05 -38.23 8.66
N LYS A 278 22.27 -37.38 8.01
CA LYS A 278 20.81 -37.49 7.77
C LYS A 278 20.04 -37.92 9.02
N PRO A 279 20.08 -37.20 10.15
CA PRO A 279 19.36 -37.56 11.34
C PRO A 279 17.84 -37.56 11.11
N LYS A 280 17.06 -38.30 11.90
CA LYS A 280 15.59 -38.39 11.79
C LYS A 280 14.93 -37.00 11.84
N SER A 281 15.39 -36.08 12.69
CA SER A 281 14.90 -34.71 12.81
C SER A 281 15.08 -33.91 11.51
N LEU A 282 16.16 -34.14 10.75
CA LEU A 282 16.35 -33.51 9.45
C LEU A 282 15.37 -34.05 8.40
N SER A 283 15.14 -35.37 8.41
CA SER A 283 14.16 -35.99 7.50
C SER A 283 12.74 -35.49 7.79
N ASN A 284 12.38 -35.37 9.07
CA ASN A 284 11.09 -34.81 9.49
C ASN A 284 10.95 -33.34 9.04
N ALA A 285 11.95 -32.50 9.26
CA ALA A 285 11.95 -31.10 8.83
C ALA A 285 11.79 -30.97 7.30
N LEU A 286 12.45 -31.83 6.52
CA LEU A 286 12.31 -31.85 5.06
C LEU A 286 10.92 -32.30 4.61
N ASN A 287 10.32 -33.29 5.28
CA ASN A 287 8.97 -33.77 5.01
C ASN A 287 7.89 -32.73 5.35
N LEU A 288 8.12 -31.93 6.40
CA LEU A 288 7.26 -30.81 6.79
C LEU A 288 7.48 -29.55 5.94
N GLY A 289 8.40 -29.58 4.98
CA GLY A 289 8.71 -28.44 4.12
C GLY A 289 9.45 -27.30 4.82
N ILE A 290 10.05 -27.56 6.00
CA ILE A 290 10.79 -26.57 6.77
C ILE A 290 12.13 -26.28 6.07
N PRO A 291 12.45 -25.02 5.75
CA PRO A 291 13.72 -24.66 5.11
C PRO A 291 14.91 -25.01 6.02
N VAL A 292 15.89 -25.75 5.46
CA VAL A 292 17.09 -26.18 6.20
C VAL A 292 18.26 -25.30 5.80
N HIS A 293 18.87 -24.62 6.78
CA HIS A 293 20.10 -23.86 6.60
C HIS A 293 21.32 -24.61 7.14
N VAL A 294 22.31 -24.81 6.27
CA VAL A 294 23.52 -25.59 6.61
C VAL A 294 24.71 -24.65 6.76
N LEU A 295 25.26 -24.55 7.97
CA LEU A 295 26.48 -23.82 8.27
C LEU A 295 27.71 -24.68 7.89
N LYS A 296 28.70 -24.08 7.25
CA LYS A 296 29.96 -24.79 6.88
C LYS A 296 30.73 -25.23 8.12
N ARG A 297 30.81 -24.38 9.13
CA ARG A 297 31.46 -24.64 10.43
C ARG A 297 30.61 -24.00 11.54
N ASN A 298 30.75 -24.55 12.76
CA ASN A 298 30.11 -23.96 13.96
C ASN A 298 31.01 -22.86 14.55
N SER A 299 31.29 -21.79 13.74
CA SER A 299 32.09 -20.65 14.22
C SER A 299 31.15 -19.45 14.56
N LYS A 300 31.58 -18.68 15.58
CA LYS A 300 30.84 -17.47 16.03
C LYS A 300 30.55 -16.51 14.87
N GLU A 301 31.47 -16.34 13.93
CA GLU A 301 31.34 -15.45 12.77
C GLU A 301 30.31 -15.95 11.75
N GLN A 302 30.23 -17.27 11.48
CA GLN A 302 29.26 -17.81 10.55
C GLN A 302 27.84 -17.77 11.11
N VAL A 303 27.70 -18.06 12.40
CA VAL A 303 26.43 -17.92 13.11
C VAL A 303 26.00 -16.46 13.15
N LYS A 304 26.93 -15.53 13.43
CA LYS A 304 26.67 -14.09 13.43
C LYS A 304 26.14 -13.60 12.08
N ARG A 305 26.85 -13.90 10.98
CA ARG A 305 26.41 -13.56 9.60
C ARG A 305 25.06 -14.17 9.24
N PHE A 306 24.74 -15.35 9.74
CA PHE A 306 23.45 -15.95 9.54
C PHE A 306 22.34 -15.19 10.28
N LEU A 307 22.56 -14.82 11.55
CA LEU A 307 21.63 -14.08 12.39
C LEU A 307 21.44 -12.63 11.94
N GLU A 308 22.47 -12.00 11.36
CA GLU A 308 22.39 -10.64 10.79
C GLU A 308 21.31 -10.49 9.73
N LYS A 309 20.96 -11.55 9.01
CA LYS A 309 19.84 -11.57 8.07
C LYS A 309 18.48 -11.29 8.72
N PHE A 310 18.38 -11.48 10.02
CA PHE A 310 17.16 -11.26 10.81
C PHE A 310 17.23 -10.02 11.72
N SER A 311 18.34 -9.26 11.69
CA SER A 311 18.53 -8.09 12.56
C SER A 311 18.07 -6.76 11.98
N GLY A 312 17.52 -6.73 10.76
CA GLY A 312 17.02 -5.50 10.14
C GLY A 312 18.08 -4.45 9.74
N LYS A 313 19.37 -4.73 9.93
CA LYS A 313 20.50 -3.82 9.65
C LYS A 313 21.23 -4.11 8.35
N VAL A 314 20.61 -4.66 7.33
CA VAL A 314 21.28 -4.80 6.03
C VAL A 314 21.05 -3.53 5.23
N LYS A 315 22.07 -2.68 5.18
CA LYS A 315 22.30 -1.75 4.06
C LYS A 315 22.61 -2.60 2.82
N ASP A 316 21.93 -2.29 1.72
CA ASP A 316 22.27 -2.79 0.40
C ASP A 316 23.69 -2.32 0.04
N ASP A 317 24.66 -3.20 0.19
CA ASP A 317 25.98 -3.07 -0.40
C ASP A 317 26.25 -4.33 -1.23
N TYR A 318 25.92 -4.24 -2.50
CA TYR A 318 26.37 -5.17 -3.52
C TYR A 318 27.81 -4.79 -3.93
N SER A 319 28.79 -5.34 -3.25
CA SER A 319 30.14 -5.44 -3.80
C SER A 319 30.42 -6.90 -4.14
N VAL A 320 30.48 -7.15 -5.43
CA VAL A 320 30.91 -8.42 -6.03
C VAL A 320 32.37 -8.64 -5.69
N SER A 321 32.71 -9.72 -5.01
CA SER A 321 34.06 -10.21 -4.88
C SER A 321 34.25 -11.48 -5.69
N PRO A 322 35.27 -11.55 -6.57
CA PRO A 322 35.47 -12.66 -7.49
C PRO A 322 36.25 -13.78 -6.82
N ASN A 323 35.60 -14.71 -6.16
CA ASN A 323 36.14 -16.07 -5.97
C ASN A 323 35.04 -16.99 -5.43
N GLY A 324 34.75 -17.99 -6.25
CA GLY A 324 33.63 -18.91 -6.10
C GLY A 324 33.53 -19.58 -4.75
N ASN A 325 32.33 -19.48 -4.17
CA ASN A 325 31.76 -20.57 -3.38
C ASN A 325 30.27 -20.30 -3.12
N TYR A 326 29.49 -21.26 -3.46
CA TYR A 326 28.03 -21.40 -3.41
C TYR A 326 27.32 -20.70 -2.24
N SER A 327 26.52 -19.69 -2.52
CA SER A 327 25.43 -19.21 -1.67
C SER A 327 24.10 -19.36 -2.44
N ALA A 328 23.25 -20.26 -1.98
CA ALA A 328 22.05 -20.70 -2.67
C ALA A 328 20.85 -19.76 -2.46
N PHE A 329 20.97 -18.44 -2.66
CA PHE A 329 19.84 -17.52 -2.56
C PHE A 329 19.94 -16.22 -3.40
N SER A 330 20.84 -16.13 -4.39
CA SER A 330 20.83 -14.98 -5.31
C SER A 330 20.34 -15.28 -6.74
N ASN A 331 19.79 -16.47 -7.01
CA ASN A 331 19.57 -16.94 -8.39
C ASN A 331 18.09 -17.10 -8.78
N ASN A 332 17.15 -16.41 -8.16
CA ASN A 332 15.76 -16.53 -8.61
C ASN A 332 15.51 -15.85 -9.98
N THR A 333 16.27 -14.80 -10.29
CA THR A 333 16.19 -14.09 -11.58
C THR A 333 16.89 -14.85 -12.70
N GLU A 334 18.08 -15.39 -12.46
CA GLU A 334 18.84 -16.17 -13.46
C GLU A 334 18.16 -17.51 -13.75
N VAL A 335 17.64 -18.19 -12.74
CA VAL A 335 16.92 -19.46 -12.90
C VAL A 335 15.60 -19.24 -13.64
N THR A 336 14.82 -18.20 -13.32
CA THR A 336 13.59 -17.87 -14.02
C THR A 336 13.85 -17.46 -15.46
N SER A 337 14.87 -16.63 -15.72
CA SER A 337 15.27 -16.24 -17.08
C SER A 337 15.69 -17.45 -17.91
N ALA A 338 16.49 -18.37 -17.38
CA ALA A 338 16.95 -19.56 -18.07
C ALA A 338 15.82 -20.58 -18.31
N LEU A 339 14.83 -20.67 -17.45
CA LEU A 339 13.65 -21.51 -17.67
C LEU A 339 12.65 -20.89 -18.66
N ASP A 340 12.55 -19.56 -18.69
CA ASP A 340 11.73 -18.86 -19.67
C ASP A 340 12.37 -18.91 -21.08
N GLU A 341 13.71 -18.84 -21.15
CA GLU A 341 14.46 -19.12 -22.39
C GLU A 341 14.18 -20.54 -22.91
N LEU A 342 14.22 -21.55 -22.03
CA LEU A 342 13.88 -22.92 -22.40
C LEU A 342 12.45 -23.04 -22.93
N LYS A 343 11.46 -22.42 -22.29
CA LYS A 343 10.07 -22.45 -22.76
C LYS A 343 9.92 -21.83 -24.14
N PHE A 344 10.59 -20.70 -24.37
CA PHE A 344 10.58 -20.05 -25.68
C PHE A 344 11.24 -20.91 -26.75
N ALA A 345 12.34 -21.59 -26.43
CA ALA A 345 13.01 -22.54 -27.32
C ALA A 345 12.13 -23.75 -27.59
N ILE A 346 11.41 -24.29 -26.61
CA ILE A 346 10.43 -25.38 -26.81
C ILE A 346 9.33 -24.95 -27.80
N GLN A 347 8.84 -23.71 -27.65
CA GLN A 347 7.82 -23.17 -28.55
C GLN A 347 8.32 -23.07 -30.03
N LYS A 348 9.59 -22.72 -30.23
CA LYS A 348 10.25 -22.70 -31.53
C LYS A 348 10.42 -24.10 -32.12
N LEU A 349 10.77 -25.12 -31.31
CA LEU A 349 10.81 -26.51 -31.73
C LEU A 349 9.43 -26.99 -32.27
N TYR A 350 8.34 -26.58 -31.60
CA TYR A 350 6.99 -26.88 -32.10
C TYR A 350 6.64 -26.10 -33.38
N SER A 351 7.28 -24.94 -33.62
CA SER A 351 7.07 -24.12 -34.84
C SER A 351 7.89 -24.57 -36.06
N GLY A 352 8.73 -25.61 -35.92
CA GLY A 352 9.43 -26.20 -37.05
C GLY A 352 10.97 -26.25 -37.01
N GLU A 353 11.58 -25.69 -35.97
CA GLU A 353 13.01 -25.86 -35.74
C GLU A 353 13.31 -27.26 -35.17
N ASN A 354 14.40 -27.89 -35.62
CA ASN A 354 14.72 -29.26 -35.23
C ASN A 354 15.69 -29.33 -34.04
N ARG A 355 16.47 -28.26 -33.82
CA ARG A 355 17.53 -28.18 -32.80
C ARG A 355 17.73 -26.75 -32.40
N ILE A 356 17.76 -26.49 -31.05
CA ILE A 356 17.97 -25.16 -30.52
C ILE A 356 19.00 -25.25 -29.37
N GLU A 357 19.98 -24.35 -29.40
CA GLU A 357 20.98 -24.18 -28.35
C GLU A 357 20.54 -23.07 -27.39
N LEU A 358 20.59 -23.36 -26.08
CA LEU A 358 20.31 -22.38 -25.03
C LEU A 358 21.60 -21.65 -24.64
N ASN A 359 21.49 -20.54 -23.94
CA ASN A 359 22.64 -19.82 -23.42
C ASN A 359 23.46 -20.68 -22.45
N ALA A 360 24.77 -20.41 -22.38
CA ALA A 360 25.67 -21.09 -21.47
C ALA A 360 25.25 -20.83 -20.01
N GLN A 361 25.14 -21.90 -19.23
CA GLN A 361 24.65 -21.85 -17.85
C GLN A 361 25.49 -22.74 -16.93
N ASN A 362 25.45 -22.41 -15.62
CA ASN A 362 26.09 -23.25 -14.62
C ASN A 362 25.44 -24.63 -14.51
N SER A 363 26.14 -25.60 -13.92
CA SER A 363 25.70 -26.99 -13.82
C SER A 363 24.35 -27.18 -13.12
N PHE A 364 23.97 -26.30 -12.21
CA PHE A 364 22.71 -26.34 -11.48
C PHE A 364 21.54 -25.93 -12.40
N ILE A 365 21.69 -24.81 -13.12
CA ILE A 365 20.66 -24.30 -14.04
C ILE A 365 20.47 -25.29 -15.21
N ARG A 366 21.55 -25.80 -15.79
CA ARG A 366 21.46 -26.82 -16.85
C ARG A 366 20.71 -28.08 -16.39
N ARG A 367 20.90 -28.53 -15.16
CA ARG A 367 20.15 -29.65 -14.58
C ARG A 367 18.67 -29.36 -14.47
N LEU A 368 18.28 -28.12 -14.13
CA LEU A 368 16.88 -27.68 -14.13
C LEU A 368 16.29 -27.61 -15.53
N GLN A 369 17.06 -27.11 -16.52
CA GLN A 369 16.65 -27.08 -17.91
C GLN A 369 16.44 -28.50 -18.46
N HIS A 370 17.34 -29.44 -18.22
CA HIS A 370 17.15 -30.86 -18.60
C HIS A 370 15.90 -31.47 -17.97
N LYS A 371 15.66 -31.20 -16.67
CA LYS A 371 14.49 -31.71 -15.96
C LYS A 371 13.19 -31.10 -16.53
N ALA A 372 13.21 -29.84 -16.90
CA ALA A 372 12.06 -29.16 -17.48
C ALA A 372 11.80 -29.62 -18.93
N ALA A 373 12.84 -29.80 -19.76
CA ALA A 373 12.71 -30.35 -21.11
C ALA A 373 12.18 -31.80 -21.10
N ALA A 374 12.68 -32.64 -20.21
CA ALA A 374 12.19 -34.03 -20.04
C ALA A 374 10.72 -34.07 -19.61
N LYS A 375 10.23 -33.11 -18.83
CA LYS A 375 8.83 -32.99 -18.41
C LYS A 375 7.89 -32.69 -19.57
N GLU A 376 8.40 -31.96 -20.59
CA GLU A 376 7.70 -31.66 -21.85
C GLU A 376 7.94 -32.70 -22.96
N GLY A 377 8.62 -33.83 -22.61
CA GLY A 377 8.90 -34.90 -23.56
C GLY A 377 9.97 -34.58 -24.61
N ILE A 378 10.82 -33.57 -24.36
CA ILE A 378 11.84 -33.10 -25.30
C ILE A 378 13.21 -33.64 -24.91
N ASN A 379 13.95 -34.14 -25.92
CA ASN A 379 15.31 -34.59 -25.70
C ASN A 379 16.26 -33.40 -25.49
N SER A 380 17.19 -33.54 -24.56
CA SER A 380 18.13 -32.47 -24.24
C SER A 380 19.53 -33.00 -23.89
N VAL A 381 20.55 -32.39 -24.47
CA VAL A 381 21.96 -32.78 -24.30
C VAL A 381 22.78 -31.56 -23.88
N SER A 382 23.77 -31.75 -23.03
CA SER A 382 24.74 -30.68 -22.68
C SER A 382 25.93 -30.70 -23.63
N VAL A 383 26.20 -29.58 -24.31
CA VAL A 383 27.31 -29.39 -25.25
C VAL A 383 28.24 -28.30 -24.77
N GLY A 384 29.53 -28.35 -25.11
CA GLY A 384 30.54 -27.37 -24.71
C GLY A 384 31.34 -27.74 -23.46
N GLU A 385 32.42 -27.01 -23.19
CA GLU A 385 33.31 -27.23 -22.06
C GLU A 385 33.40 -25.99 -21.16
N GLY A 386 33.69 -26.21 -19.86
CA GLY A 386 33.90 -25.13 -18.90
C GLY A 386 32.75 -24.15 -18.74
N GLN A 387 32.99 -22.89 -18.98
CA GLN A 387 32.01 -21.79 -18.85
C GLN A 387 31.05 -21.68 -20.04
N ASP A 388 31.42 -22.22 -21.19
CA ASP A 388 30.60 -22.18 -22.42
C ASP A 388 29.62 -23.36 -22.52
N ARG A 389 29.52 -24.18 -21.50
CA ARG A 389 28.69 -25.39 -21.51
C ARG A 389 27.22 -25.02 -21.38
N ARG A 390 26.41 -25.48 -22.38
CA ARG A 390 24.99 -25.14 -22.58
C ARG A 390 24.13 -26.37 -22.80
N VAL A 391 22.83 -26.20 -22.67
CA VAL A 391 21.83 -27.23 -22.99
C VAL A 391 21.37 -27.03 -24.43
N VAL A 392 21.30 -28.10 -25.18
CA VAL A 392 20.74 -28.17 -26.54
C VAL A 392 19.49 -29.05 -26.45
N ILE A 393 18.40 -28.60 -27.02
CA ILE A 393 17.15 -29.34 -27.11
C ILE A 393 16.87 -29.73 -28.54
N GLU A 394 16.38 -30.97 -28.74
CA GLU A 394 16.14 -31.55 -30.04
C GLU A 394 14.77 -32.25 -30.08
N LYS A 395 14.11 -32.19 -31.22
CA LYS A 395 12.84 -32.89 -31.43
C LYS A 395 13.12 -34.39 -31.57
N VAL A 396 12.46 -35.22 -30.80
CA VAL A 396 12.46 -36.69 -30.99
C VAL A 396 11.43 -36.99 -32.05
N TRP A 397 11.89 -37.68 -33.10
CA TRP A 397 11.02 -38.19 -34.17
C TRP A 397 10.31 -39.49 -33.75
#